data_e39610d414facf7d0a179aba8e33f805
#
_entry.id   e39610d414facf7d0a179aba8e33f805
#
_cell.length_a   1.000
_cell.length_b   1.000
_cell.length_c   1.000
_cell.angle_alpha   90.00
_cell.angle_beta   90.00
_cell.angle_gamma   90.00
#
_symmetry.space_group_name_H-M   'P 1'
#
loop_
_entity.id
_entity.type
_entity.pdbx_description
1 polymer ?
#
loop_
_entity_poly.entity_id
_entity_poly.type
_entity_poly.pdbx_seq_one_letter_code
_entity_poly.pdbx_strand_id
1 'polypeptide(L)'
;DIVSLHARSNGAIMTDREFGLMKQNSYLINSARSYLVETEAFKRAMDSGKLLGAAIDIFETEPNIPEFYRQYDNITLTNHLGGITINSFRDAPGYAMKNYLGYLRGESELMFWANKNQLA
;
A
#
# COMPACT_ATOMS: atom_id res chain seq x y z
N ASP A 1 6.59 8.79 -17.46
CA ASP A 1 6.27 9.30 -16.12
C ASP A 1 6.00 8.16 -15.14
N ILE A 2 5.95 8.47 -13.85
CA ILE A 2 5.75 7.49 -12.77
C ILE A 2 4.50 7.90 -12.00
N VAL A 3 3.61 6.93 -11.73
CA VAL A 3 2.50 7.07 -10.79
C VAL A 3 2.85 6.25 -9.55
N SER A 4 2.85 6.88 -8.38
CA SER A 4 3.11 6.25 -7.09
C SER A 4 1.90 6.40 -6.17
N LEU A 5 1.40 5.27 -5.66
CA LEU A 5 0.19 5.24 -4.84
C LEU A 5 0.56 5.34 -3.35
N HIS A 6 0.00 6.35 -2.68
CA HIS A 6 0.15 6.60 -1.25
C HIS A 6 -1.22 6.87 -0.59
N ALA A 7 -2.28 6.32 -1.17
CA ALA A 7 -3.65 6.59 -0.78
C ALA A 7 -4.25 5.46 0.08
N ARG A 8 -5.37 5.79 0.72
CA ARG A 8 -6.34 4.85 1.25
C ARG A 8 -7.71 5.18 0.65
N SER A 9 -8.41 4.18 0.16
CA SER A 9 -9.71 4.32 -0.50
C SER A 9 -10.63 3.17 -0.07
N ASN A 10 -11.91 3.28 -0.37
CA ASN A 10 -12.88 2.20 -0.18
C ASN A 10 -12.96 1.23 -1.38
N GLY A 11 -12.11 1.40 -2.37
CA GLY A 11 -12.03 0.56 -3.57
C GLY A 11 -10.86 0.94 -4.46
N ALA A 12 -10.77 0.31 -5.62
CA ALA A 12 -9.72 0.57 -6.59
C ALA A 12 -9.74 2.01 -7.09
N ILE A 13 -8.58 2.61 -7.20
CA ILE A 13 -8.35 3.95 -7.78
C ILE A 13 -7.55 3.88 -9.07
N MET A 14 -7.00 2.71 -9.39
CA MET A 14 -6.35 2.42 -10.67
C MET A 14 -7.15 1.34 -11.38
N THR A 15 -7.98 1.77 -12.31
CA THR A 15 -8.81 0.94 -13.19
C THR A 15 -8.39 1.12 -14.64
N ASP A 16 -9.05 0.47 -15.58
CA ASP A 16 -8.78 0.68 -17.03
C ASP A 16 -8.81 2.15 -17.43
N ARG A 17 -9.71 2.93 -16.82
CA ARG A 17 -9.83 4.36 -17.10
C ARG A 17 -8.55 5.10 -16.71
N GLU A 18 -8.05 4.89 -15.50
CA GLU A 18 -6.87 5.59 -15.00
C GLU A 18 -5.61 5.14 -15.74
N PHE A 19 -5.47 3.84 -16.02
CA PHE A 19 -4.39 3.34 -16.87
C PHE A 19 -4.47 3.93 -18.28
N GLY A 20 -5.67 4.08 -18.84
CA GLY A 20 -5.88 4.73 -20.13
C GLY A 20 -5.35 6.17 -20.19
N LEU A 21 -5.47 6.92 -19.08
CA LEU A 21 -5.00 8.30 -18.95
C LEU A 21 -3.50 8.42 -18.74
N MET A 22 -2.80 7.36 -18.31
CA MET A 22 -1.35 7.39 -18.18
C MET A 22 -0.68 7.51 -19.53
N LYS A 23 0.55 8.04 -19.55
CA LYS A 23 1.35 8.05 -20.76
C LYS A 23 1.78 6.64 -21.16
N GLN A 24 2.05 6.45 -22.44
CA GLN A 24 2.71 5.22 -22.91
C GLN A 24 4.08 5.08 -22.27
N ASN A 25 4.51 3.87 -21.96
CA ASN A 25 5.78 3.57 -21.32
C ASN A 25 5.93 4.22 -19.93
N SER A 26 4.85 4.33 -19.17
CA SER A 26 4.89 4.81 -17.79
C SER A 26 5.18 3.69 -16.79
N TYR A 27 5.38 4.06 -15.54
CA TYR A 27 5.62 3.13 -14.44
C TYR A 27 4.56 3.29 -13.35
N LEU A 28 4.19 2.18 -12.70
CA LEU A 28 3.35 2.18 -11.52
C LEU A 28 4.14 1.73 -10.31
N ILE A 29 4.03 2.46 -9.20
CA ILE A 29 4.54 2.04 -7.89
C ILE A 29 3.35 1.93 -6.93
N ASN A 30 3.16 0.75 -6.32
CA ASN A 30 2.16 0.56 -5.27
C ASN A 30 2.81 -0.01 -4.01
N SER A 31 3.04 0.86 -3.03
CA SER A 31 3.48 0.52 -1.67
C SER A 31 2.42 0.89 -0.62
N ALA A 32 1.17 1.12 -1.05
CA ALA A 32 0.09 1.54 -0.17
C ALA A 32 -0.85 0.39 0.21
N ARG A 33 -1.70 -0.07 -0.72
CA ARG A 33 -2.62 -1.20 -0.51
C ARG A 33 -2.90 -1.90 -1.84
N SER A 34 -3.03 -3.23 -1.81
CA SER A 34 -3.26 -4.05 -3.00
C SER A 34 -4.56 -3.67 -3.71
N TYR A 35 -5.65 -3.52 -2.98
CA TYR A 35 -6.98 -3.20 -3.51
C TYR A 35 -7.10 -1.85 -4.22
N LEU A 36 -6.07 -1.00 -4.15
CA LEU A 36 -6.08 0.28 -4.89
C LEU A 36 -5.92 0.09 -6.39
N VAL A 37 -5.46 -1.07 -6.82
CA VAL A 37 -5.23 -1.41 -8.23
C VAL A 37 -6.14 -2.57 -8.60
N GLU A 38 -6.99 -2.39 -9.59
CA GLU A 38 -7.77 -3.48 -10.16
C GLU A 38 -6.84 -4.43 -10.90
N THR A 39 -6.79 -5.69 -10.46
CA THR A 39 -5.82 -6.70 -10.95
C THR A 39 -5.91 -6.92 -12.46
N GLU A 40 -7.10 -7.05 -13.00
CA GLU A 40 -7.26 -7.31 -14.44
C GLU A 40 -6.92 -6.08 -15.29
N ALA A 41 -7.21 -4.87 -14.82
CA ALA A 41 -6.81 -3.65 -15.48
C ALA A 41 -5.28 -3.48 -15.48
N PHE A 42 -4.63 -3.84 -14.36
CA PHE A 42 -3.17 -3.86 -14.26
C PHE A 42 -2.54 -4.83 -15.27
N LYS A 43 -3.05 -6.07 -15.35
CA LYS A 43 -2.58 -7.06 -16.34
C LYS A 43 -2.69 -6.51 -17.76
N ARG A 44 -3.85 -5.98 -18.14
CA ARG A 44 -4.05 -5.37 -19.48
C ARG A 44 -3.07 -4.24 -19.74
N ALA A 45 -2.78 -3.40 -18.73
CA ALA A 45 -1.82 -2.30 -18.88
C ALA A 45 -0.38 -2.81 -19.06
N MET A 46 0.00 -3.91 -18.40
CA MET A 46 1.29 -4.56 -18.60
C MET A 46 1.38 -5.21 -19.96
N ASP A 47 0.40 -6.04 -20.32
CA ASP A 47 0.37 -6.81 -21.58
C ASP A 47 0.35 -5.94 -22.83
N SER A 48 -0.32 -4.78 -22.76
CA SER A 48 -0.35 -3.81 -23.86
C SER A 48 0.91 -2.94 -23.96
N GLY A 49 1.85 -3.05 -23.01
CA GLY A 49 3.02 -2.18 -22.93
C GLY A 49 2.68 -0.74 -22.53
N LYS A 50 1.46 -0.49 -22.04
CA LYS A 50 1.10 0.81 -21.46
C LYS A 50 1.98 1.13 -20.28
N LEU A 51 2.20 0.13 -19.41
CA LEU A 51 3.21 0.17 -18.37
C LEU A 51 4.51 -0.44 -18.89
N LEU A 52 5.60 0.31 -18.79
CA LEU A 52 6.95 -0.18 -19.05
C LEU A 52 7.47 -1.03 -17.89
N GLY A 53 6.92 -0.86 -16.70
CA GLY A 53 7.23 -1.64 -15.52
C GLY A 53 6.43 -1.21 -14.30
N ALA A 54 6.55 -1.99 -13.23
CA ALA A 54 5.90 -1.69 -11.96
C ALA A 54 6.77 -2.08 -10.76
N ALA A 55 6.49 -1.47 -9.60
CA ALA A 55 7.00 -1.92 -8.30
C ALA A 55 5.82 -2.13 -7.35
N ILE A 56 5.69 -3.35 -6.83
CA ILE A 56 4.57 -3.77 -5.98
C ILE A 56 5.12 -4.31 -4.67
N ASP A 57 4.69 -3.70 -3.56
CA ASP A 57 5.14 -4.05 -2.20
C ASP A 57 4.07 -4.81 -1.40
N ILE A 58 2.79 -4.77 -1.83
CA ILE A 58 1.66 -5.34 -1.10
C ILE A 58 0.76 -6.19 -2.02
N PHE A 59 0.25 -7.29 -1.48
CA PHE A 59 -0.54 -8.29 -2.20
C PHE A 59 -1.81 -8.65 -1.46
N GLU A 60 -2.84 -9.13 -2.18
CA GLU A 60 -4.11 -9.56 -1.61
C GLU A 60 -3.98 -10.84 -0.76
N THR A 61 -2.99 -11.67 -1.09
CA THR A 61 -2.81 -13.01 -0.52
C THR A 61 -1.57 -13.14 0.37
N GLU A 62 -1.12 -12.03 0.98
CA GLU A 62 0.04 -12.06 1.84
C GLU A 62 -0.02 -13.17 2.91
N PRO A 63 1.07 -13.85 3.19
CA PRO A 63 2.45 -13.61 2.71
C PRO A 63 2.74 -14.14 1.29
N ASN A 64 1.77 -14.72 0.60
CA ASN A 64 1.95 -15.27 -0.73
C ASN A 64 1.84 -14.16 -1.79
N ILE A 65 2.74 -14.19 -2.76
CA ILE A 65 2.70 -13.32 -3.92
C ILE A 65 1.90 -14.04 -5.02
N PRO A 66 0.81 -13.44 -5.55
CA PRO A 66 0.06 -14.03 -6.65
C PRO A 66 0.96 -14.35 -7.85
N GLU A 67 0.81 -15.57 -8.41
CA GLU A 67 1.71 -16.10 -9.43
C GLU A 67 1.77 -15.23 -10.69
N PHE A 68 0.69 -14.57 -11.05
CA PHE A 68 0.66 -13.74 -12.26
C PHE A 68 1.70 -12.60 -12.24
N TYR A 69 2.09 -12.07 -11.07
CA TYR A 69 3.13 -11.04 -11.00
C TYR A 69 4.49 -11.57 -11.48
N ARG A 70 4.77 -12.85 -11.28
CA ARG A 70 6.04 -13.49 -11.65
C ARG A 70 6.18 -13.76 -13.15
N GLN A 71 5.10 -13.54 -13.89
CA GLN A 71 5.10 -13.68 -15.36
C GLN A 71 5.71 -12.47 -16.06
N TYR A 72 5.97 -11.39 -15.33
CA TYR A 72 6.51 -10.15 -15.86
C TYR A 72 7.93 -9.91 -15.36
N ASP A 73 8.91 -9.85 -16.28
CA ASP A 73 10.32 -9.60 -15.95
C ASP A 73 10.59 -8.15 -15.54
N ASN A 74 9.65 -7.26 -15.83
CA ASN A 74 9.74 -5.81 -15.58
C ASN A 74 8.93 -5.36 -14.36
N ILE A 75 8.64 -6.27 -13.43
CA ILE A 75 8.02 -5.94 -12.12
C ILE A 75 9.02 -6.19 -11.00
N THR A 76 9.23 -5.19 -10.16
CA THR A 76 9.92 -5.34 -8.88
C THR A 76 8.93 -5.70 -7.79
N LEU A 77 9.16 -6.78 -7.07
CA LEU A 77 8.32 -7.27 -5.98
C LEU A 77 9.06 -7.19 -4.65
N THR A 78 8.42 -6.66 -3.61
CA THR A 78 8.95 -6.63 -2.24
C THR A 78 7.89 -7.15 -1.27
N ASN A 79 8.31 -7.59 -0.08
CA ASN A 79 7.44 -8.29 0.88
C ASN A 79 6.88 -7.34 1.93
N HIS A 80 6.09 -6.34 1.50
CA HIS A 80 5.42 -5.36 2.38
C HIS A 80 6.42 -4.62 3.29
N LEU A 81 7.51 -4.15 2.70
CA LEU A 81 8.63 -3.52 3.42
C LEU A 81 8.56 -1.98 3.43
N GLY A 82 7.66 -1.38 2.68
CA GLY A 82 7.60 0.08 2.49
C GLY A 82 7.45 0.90 3.78
N GLY A 83 6.86 0.32 4.83
CA GLY A 83 6.74 0.93 6.15
C GLY A 83 7.83 0.52 7.15
N ILE A 84 8.71 -0.43 6.78
CA ILE A 84 9.70 -1.00 7.70
C ILE A 84 11.02 -0.23 7.58
N THR A 85 11.27 0.65 8.53
CA THR A 85 12.54 1.38 8.67
C THR A 85 13.12 1.13 10.05
N ILE A 86 14.42 1.36 10.23
CA ILE A 86 15.07 1.28 11.56
C ILE A 86 14.34 2.19 12.55
N ASN A 87 13.92 3.37 12.12
CA ASN A 87 13.20 4.32 12.97
C ASN A 87 11.80 3.82 13.35
N SER A 88 11.01 3.31 12.38
CA SER A 88 9.67 2.78 12.68
C SER A 88 9.72 1.60 13.64
N PHE A 89 10.70 0.71 13.47
CA PHE A 89 10.90 -0.44 14.35
C PHE A 89 11.30 -0.04 15.77
N ARG A 90 12.17 0.97 15.91
CA ARG A 90 12.59 1.51 17.20
C ARG A 90 11.49 2.27 17.92
N ASP A 91 10.75 3.09 17.19
CA ASP A 91 9.88 4.12 17.80
C ASP A 91 8.44 3.63 18.00
N ALA A 92 7.95 2.69 17.16
CA ALA A 92 6.58 2.18 17.25
C ALA A 92 6.23 1.55 18.61
N PRO A 93 7.08 0.71 19.25
CA PRO A 93 6.80 0.18 20.59
C PRO A 93 6.70 1.28 21.64
N GLY A 94 7.53 2.33 21.52
CA GLY A 94 7.51 3.49 22.42
C GLY A 94 6.20 4.27 22.32
N TYR A 95 5.69 4.48 21.11
CA TYR A 95 4.38 5.11 20.91
C TYR A 95 3.23 4.27 21.46
N ALA A 96 3.27 2.95 21.23
CA ALA A 96 2.25 2.05 21.77
C ALA A 96 2.24 2.07 23.30
N MET A 97 3.41 2.00 23.93
CA MET A 97 3.55 2.09 25.39
C MET A 97 3.08 3.44 25.93
N LYS A 98 3.44 4.54 25.27
CA LYS A 98 2.99 5.88 25.65
C LYS A 98 1.46 5.99 25.62
N ASN A 99 0.81 5.48 24.57
CA ASN A 99 -0.64 5.45 24.47
C ASN A 99 -1.26 4.62 25.60
N TYR A 100 -0.73 3.43 25.89
CA TYR A 100 -1.22 2.55 26.93
C TYR A 100 -1.11 3.20 28.33
N LEU A 101 0.04 3.77 28.65
CA LEU A 101 0.26 4.46 29.93
C LEU A 101 -0.63 5.71 30.04
N GLY A 102 -0.83 6.45 28.97
CA GLY A 102 -1.77 7.57 28.92
C GLY A 102 -3.20 7.13 29.22
N TYR A 103 -3.63 5.99 28.65
CA TYR A 103 -4.93 5.39 28.97
C TYR A 103 -5.09 5.10 30.46
N LEU A 104 -4.11 4.43 31.07
CA LEU A 104 -4.15 4.10 32.50
C LEU A 104 -4.19 5.34 33.40
N ARG A 105 -3.71 6.49 32.92
CA ARG A 105 -3.73 7.78 33.65
C ARG A 105 -4.95 8.65 33.36
N GLY A 106 -5.84 8.21 32.48
CA GLY A 106 -6.99 8.99 32.04
C GLY A 106 -6.65 10.16 31.08
N GLU A 107 -5.46 10.18 30.50
CA GLU A 107 -4.95 11.23 29.61
C GLU A 107 -5.46 11.02 28.16
N SER A 108 -6.78 10.96 27.95
CA SER A 108 -7.39 10.55 26.68
C SER A 108 -7.13 11.50 25.49
N GLU A 109 -6.81 12.77 25.76
CA GLU A 109 -6.64 13.78 24.69
C GLU A 109 -5.32 13.64 23.92
N LEU A 110 -4.33 12.97 24.49
CA LEU A 110 -2.99 12.80 23.91
C LEU A 110 -2.82 11.49 23.14
N MET A 111 -3.90 10.72 22.98
CA MET A 111 -3.82 9.37 22.45
C MET A 111 -4.41 9.25 21.05
N PHE A 112 -3.70 8.49 20.19
CA PHE A 112 -4.19 8.10 18.88
C PHE A 112 -5.01 6.80 19.00
N TRP A 113 -6.32 6.93 19.13
CA TRP A 113 -7.24 5.80 19.25
C TRP A 113 -7.92 5.52 17.91
N ALA A 114 -7.76 4.33 17.39
CA ALA A 114 -8.50 3.87 16.21
C ALA A 114 -10.00 3.70 16.50
N ASN A 115 -10.35 3.45 17.78
CA ASN A 115 -11.70 3.10 18.22
C ASN A 115 -12.24 4.05 19.34
N LYS A 116 -11.79 5.30 19.36
CA LYS A 116 -12.18 6.30 20.38
C LYS A 116 -13.70 6.36 20.62
N ASN A 117 -14.48 6.25 19.56
CA ASN A 117 -15.95 6.33 19.63
C ASN A 117 -16.63 5.02 20.12
N GLN A 118 -15.86 3.95 20.36
CA GLN A 118 -16.36 2.66 20.84
C GLN A 118 -16.05 2.41 22.32
N LEU A 119 -15.25 3.29 22.93
CA LEU A 119 -14.78 3.17 24.33
C LEU A 119 -15.47 4.14 25.28
N ALA A 120 -16.54 4.82 24.81
CA ALA A 120 -17.35 5.73 25.60
C ALA A 120 -18.50 5.01 26.28
#